data_ecbaaaa9818d7174fd72ee920a7c856b
#
_entry.id   ecbaaaa9818d7174fd72ee920a7c856b
#
_cell.length_a   1.000
_cell.length_b   1.000
_cell.length_c   1.000
_cell.angle_alpha   90.00
_cell.angle_beta   90.00
_cell.angle_gamma   90.00
#
_symmetry.space_group_name_H-M   'P 1'
#
loop_
_entity.id
_entity.type
_entity.pdbx_description
1 polymer ?
#
loop_
_entity_poly.entity_id
_entity_poly.type
_entity_poly.pdbx_seq_one_letter_code
_entity_poly.pdbx_strand_id
1 'polypeptide(L)'
;MSDVPKIQNLAEQPARQDSLSVSKVLFRYENAESARESNPELTIVMPCLNESETLETCIRKAQKFLQANDVWGEIVVSDNGSTDGSQDIARRCGARVVDVPVRGYGAALIYGSLEASGKYIIMGDSDDSYDFSDLLPFVEKLREGCDLVMGNRLLGGIKPGAMPWKNRWIGTPALSAIGRIFFQCPVGDFNCGLRGFSAEAFQKMKLRTTGMEFASEMIVKATLLKLKIAEVPTTLSVDGRSRAPHLRPWRDGWRHLRFMLLCSPRWLFLYPGLLLVMAGLLTGASLLPGPRTIGRVTLDIHTLFFSAIGVLVGFQALLFAVFSKTFAMTDGLLPPDPKMRKFFRLFNLEVWLGVGTLLVAAGFGGALYSVTFWGRQGFGALVPSHVMRMAIPSGLSLALGCQVVLSGFFLSLLRMGRTSEYE
;
A
#
# COMPACT_ATOMS: atom_id res chain seq x y z
N MET A 1 42.96 25.98 27.37
CA MET A 1 42.52 26.91 26.31
C MET A 1 42.65 26.20 25.00
N SER A 2 41.59 25.60 24.53
CA SER A 2 41.40 25.17 23.13
C SER A 2 39.95 24.77 22.98
N ASP A 3 39.24 25.52 22.15
CA ASP A 3 37.83 25.37 21.82
C ASP A 3 37.55 24.04 21.10
N VAL A 4 36.60 23.27 21.61
CA VAL A 4 35.98 22.14 20.92
C VAL A 4 34.59 22.60 20.43
N PRO A 5 34.31 22.61 19.13
CA PRO A 5 32.98 22.98 18.64
C PRO A 5 31.96 21.91 19.00
N LYS A 6 30.86 22.35 19.61
CA LYS A 6 29.67 21.54 19.87
C LYS A 6 29.07 21.01 18.58
N ILE A 7 29.04 19.69 18.42
CA ILE A 7 28.23 19.01 17.41
C ILE A 7 26.78 19.14 17.85
N GLN A 8 26.03 20.03 17.22
CA GLN A 8 24.58 20.13 17.35
C GLN A 8 23.89 19.01 16.60
N ASN A 9 23.00 18.34 17.31
CA ASN A 9 22.09 17.30 16.90
C ASN A 9 21.43 17.52 15.52
N LEU A 10 21.69 16.63 14.57
CA LEU A 10 21.04 16.51 13.27
C LEU A 10 20.23 15.19 13.17
N ALA A 11 19.54 14.81 14.23
CA ALA A 11 18.82 13.53 14.27
C ALA A 11 17.31 13.60 14.63
N GLU A 12 16.67 14.78 14.54
CA GLU A 12 15.23 14.83 14.89
C GLU A 12 14.42 15.68 13.92
N GLN A 13 14.15 15.22 12.67
CA GLN A 13 13.09 15.88 11.89
C GLN A 13 12.43 15.18 10.67
N PRO A 14 12.41 13.87 10.41
CA PRO A 14 11.46 13.36 9.42
C PRO A 14 10.18 12.73 9.98
N ALA A 15 10.17 12.19 11.19
CA ALA A 15 9.01 11.42 11.69
C ALA A 15 7.85 12.28 12.24
N ARG A 16 8.12 13.50 12.72
CA ARG A 16 7.09 14.40 13.26
C ARG A 16 6.29 15.16 12.20
N GLN A 17 6.84 15.38 11.02
CA GLN A 17 6.13 16.06 9.93
C GLN A 17 5.06 15.18 9.30
N ASP A 18 5.28 13.87 9.17
CA ASP A 18 4.32 12.96 8.53
C ASP A 18 3.06 12.70 9.38
N SER A 19 3.18 12.60 10.70
CA SER A 19 2.04 12.39 11.59
C SER A 19 1.14 13.63 11.73
N LEU A 20 1.73 14.83 11.73
CA LEU A 20 0.99 16.10 11.74
C LEU A 20 0.27 16.38 10.41
N SER A 21 0.85 15.94 9.28
CA SER A 21 0.22 16.09 7.96
C SER A 21 -0.98 15.18 7.80
N VAL A 22 -0.91 13.94 8.26
CA VAL A 22 -2.02 12.97 8.21
C VAL A 22 -3.19 13.42 9.08
N SER A 23 -2.93 13.93 10.30
CA SER A 23 -4.01 14.43 11.15
C SER A 23 -4.70 15.68 10.60
N LYS A 24 -3.97 16.59 9.95
CA LYS A 24 -4.55 17.75 9.25
C LYS A 24 -5.41 17.35 8.04
N VAL A 25 -4.99 16.34 7.29
CA VAL A 25 -5.78 15.80 6.17
C VAL A 25 -7.06 15.14 6.68
N LEU A 26 -7.00 14.36 7.76
CA LEU A 26 -8.19 13.73 8.37
C LEU A 26 -9.19 14.76 8.89
N PHE A 27 -8.72 15.80 9.58
CA PHE A 27 -9.56 16.88 10.09
C PHE A 27 -10.32 17.62 8.97
N ARG A 28 -9.72 17.77 7.77
CA ARG A 28 -10.39 18.37 6.62
C ARG A 28 -11.47 17.48 6.02
N TYR A 29 -11.31 16.15 6.03
CA TYR A 29 -12.37 15.24 5.59
C TYR A 29 -13.65 15.37 6.39
N GLU A 30 -13.56 15.59 7.70
CA GLU A 30 -14.72 15.73 8.60
C GLU A 30 -15.49 17.04 8.39
N ASN A 31 -14.81 18.11 7.95
CA ASN A 31 -15.43 19.43 7.75
C ASN A 31 -15.98 19.68 6.34
N ALA A 32 -15.69 18.80 5.38
CA ALA A 32 -16.10 19.00 3.98
C ALA A 32 -17.57 18.62 3.68
N GLU A 33 -18.27 18.00 4.61
CA GLU A 33 -19.64 17.50 4.39
C GLU A 33 -20.73 18.59 4.42
N SER A 34 -20.48 19.78 4.97
CA SER A 34 -21.53 20.77 5.32
C SER A 34 -21.84 21.87 4.29
N ALA A 35 -21.20 21.92 3.09
CA ALA A 35 -21.22 23.10 2.23
C ALA A 35 -21.76 22.90 0.79
N ARG A 36 -22.75 22.02 0.53
CA ARG A 36 -23.02 21.53 -0.85
C ARG A 36 -24.36 21.87 -1.50
N GLU A 37 -25.00 22.96 -1.22
CA GLU A 37 -26.33 23.24 -1.81
C GLU A 37 -26.38 24.09 -3.12
N SER A 38 -25.23 24.52 -3.70
CA SER A 38 -25.22 25.20 -5.02
C SER A 38 -23.91 24.95 -5.79
N ASN A 39 -23.52 23.69 -5.96
CA ASN A 39 -22.18 23.35 -6.41
C ASN A 39 -22.11 23.05 -7.91
N PRO A 40 -20.98 23.35 -8.60
CA PRO A 40 -20.75 22.97 -9.98
C PRO A 40 -20.83 21.44 -10.16
N GLU A 41 -21.15 21.00 -11.36
CA GLU A 41 -21.15 19.58 -11.67
C GLU A 41 -19.74 19.00 -11.63
N LEU A 42 -18.76 19.74 -12.12
CA LEU A 42 -17.38 19.27 -12.29
C LEU A 42 -16.36 20.23 -11.70
N THR A 43 -15.39 19.71 -10.96
CA THR A 43 -14.13 20.39 -10.65
C THR A 43 -12.98 19.72 -11.38
N ILE A 44 -12.19 20.48 -12.14
CA ILE A 44 -10.95 20.01 -12.74
C ILE A 44 -9.80 20.42 -11.84
N VAL A 45 -9.08 19.45 -11.24
CA VAL A 45 -7.98 19.66 -10.31
C VAL A 45 -6.65 19.46 -11.01
N MET A 46 -5.79 20.46 -10.99
CA MET A 46 -4.45 20.45 -11.57
C MET A 46 -3.40 20.63 -10.47
N PRO A 47 -2.61 19.60 -10.13
CA PRO A 47 -1.48 19.77 -9.21
C PRO A 47 -0.40 20.61 -9.90
N CYS A 48 0.14 21.59 -9.19
CA CYS A 48 1.12 22.53 -9.75
C CYS A 48 2.38 22.63 -8.87
N LEU A 49 3.56 22.52 -9.50
CA LEU A 49 4.83 22.87 -8.90
C LEU A 49 5.80 23.37 -9.97
N ASN A 50 5.88 24.68 -10.13
CA ASN A 50 6.71 25.34 -11.15
C ASN A 50 6.35 24.90 -12.58
N GLU A 51 5.09 25.11 -12.98
CA GLU A 51 4.54 24.74 -14.30
C GLU A 51 4.17 25.98 -15.14
N SER A 52 4.90 27.10 -14.99
CA SER A 52 4.60 28.37 -15.69
C SER A 52 4.59 28.23 -17.22
N GLU A 53 5.33 27.27 -17.80
CA GLU A 53 5.39 27.06 -19.25
C GLU A 53 4.13 26.40 -19.84
N THR A 54 3.41 25.60 -19.05
CA THR A 54 2.35 24.71 -19.55
C THR A 54 0.99 24.95 -18.93
N LEU A 55 0.96 25.53 -17.72
CA LEU A 55 -0.25 25.68 -16.92
C LEU A 55 -1.35 26.48 -17.63
N GLU A 56 -1.01 27.60 -18.31
CA GLU A 56 -1.97 28.38 -19.06
C GLU A 56 -2.66 27.57 -20.15
N THR A 57 -1.86 26.76 -20.90
CA THR A 57 -2.39 25.88 -21.95
C THR A 57 -3.36 24.85 -21.38
N CYS A 58 -3.02 24.23 -20.25
CA CYS A 58 -3.88 23.27 -19.58
C CYS A 58 -5.20 23.90 -19.12
N ILE A 59 -5.14 25.09 -18.48
CA ILE A 59 -6.36 25.81 -18.02
C ILE A 59 -7.24 26.19 -19.21
N ARG A 60 -6.67 26.72 -20.29
CA ARG A 60 -7.46 27.10 -21.48
C ARG A 60 -8.12 25.90 -22.18
N LYS A 61 -7.43 24.76 -22.26
CA LYS A 61 -8.01 23.49 -22.76
C LYS A 61 -9.21 23.07 -21.89
N ALA A 62 -9.04 23.10 -20.56
CA ALA A 62 -10.12 22.77 -19.63
C ALA A 62 -11.31 23.73 -19.74
N GLN A 63 -11.08 25.04 -19.87
CA GLN A 63 -12.13 26.04 -20.09
C GLN A 63 -12.88 25.79 -21.39
N LYS A 64 -12.13 25.52 -22.48
CA LYS A 64 -12.74 25.19 -23.78
C LYS A 64 -13.61 23.94 -23.69
N PHE A 65 -13.16 22.91 -22.96
CA PHE A 65 -13.96 21.71 -22.72
C PHE A 65 -15.26 22.02 -21.99
N LEU A 66 -15.21 22.77 -20.89
CA LEU A 66 -16.40 23.14 -20.11
C LEU A 66 -17.42 23.92 -20.96
N GLN A 67 -16.96 24.90 -21.77
CA GLN A 67 -17.81 25.69 -22.64
C GLN A 67 -18.39 24.87 -23.80
N ALA A 68 -17.55 24.05 -24.47
CA ALA A 68 -17.98 23.32 -25.67
C ALA A 68 -19.00 22.22 -25.36
N ASN A 69 -19.00 21.67 -24.15
CA ASN A 69 -19.86 20.55 -23.72
C ASN A 69 -20.97 21.00 -22.74
N ASP A 70 -21.15 22.31 -22.53
CA ASP A 70 -22.13 22.88 -21.60
C ASP A 70 -22.07 22.23 -20.21
N VAL A 71 -20.84 22.00 -19.70
CA VAL A 71 -20.59 21.46 -18.38
C VAL A 71 -20.33 22.59 -17.40
N TRP A 72 -21.22 22.76 -16.43
CA TRP A 72 -21.00 23.74 -15.37
C TRP A 72 -19.92 23.28 -14.43
N GLY A 73 -18.76 23.94 -14.47
CA GLY A 73 -17.57 23.49 -13.73
C GLY A 73 -16.64 24.61 -13.32
N GLU A 74 -15.73 24.25 -12.41
CA GLU A 74 -14.62 25.09 -11.97
C GLU A 74 -13.26 24.43 -12.25
N ILE A 75 -12.21 25.24 -12.27
CA ILE A 75 -10.83 24.77 -12.37
C ILE A 75 -10.09 25.15 -11.09
N VAL A 76 -9.48 24.17 -10.45
CA VAL A 76 -8.70 24.31 -9.23
C VAL A 76 -7.24 23.96 -9.51
N VAL A 77 -6.35 24.90 -9.28
CA VAL A 77 -4.89 24.69 -9.33
C VAL A 77 -4.37 24.52 -7.91
N SER A 78 -3.92 23.31 -7.58
CA SER A 78 -3.36 23.00 -6.26
C SER A 78 -1.87 23.25 -6.25
N ASP A 79 -1.45 24.41 -5.79
CA ASP A 79 -0.06 24.84 -5.81
C ASP A 79 0.73 24.26 -4.64
N ASN A 80 1.79 23.54 -4.96
CA ASN A 80 2.67 22.88 -3.98
C ASN A 80 3.94 23.67 -3.65
N GLY A 81 3.84 24.99 -3.71
CA GLY A 81 4.90 25.95 -3.39
C GLY A 81 5.73 26.36 -4.62
N SER A 82 5.08 26.75 -5.72
CA SER A 82 5.72 27.28 -6.92
C SER A 82 6.36 28.62 -6.66
N THR A 83 7.46 28.88 -7.36
CA THR A 83 8.27 30.11 -7.28
C THR A 83 8.48 30.79 -8.65
N ASP A 84 7.87 30.24 -9.69
CA ASP A 84 8.06 30.63 -11.10
C ASP A 84 6.91 31.50 -11.66
N GLY A 85 5.99 31.94 -10.82
CA GLY A 85 4.81 32.71 -11.23
C GLY A 85 3.61 31.88 -11.68
N SER A 86 3.64 30.55 -11.53
CA SER A 86 2.51 29.66 -11.87
C SER A 86 1.21 30.07 -11.21
N GLN A 87 1.23 30.49 -9.94
CA GLN A 87 0.05 30.95 -9.20
C GLN A 87 -0.63 32.16 -9.85
N ASP A 88 0.17 33.14 -10.30
CA ASP A 88 -0.37 34.33 -10.95
C ASP A 88 -0.94 34.03 -12.34
N ILE A 89 -0.33 33.10 -13.06
CA ILE A 89 -0.86 32.59 -14.33
C ILE A 89 -2.22 31.95 -14.08
N ALA A 90 -2.35 31.07 -13.08
CA ALA A 90 -3.62 30.43 -12.75
C ALA A 90 -4.73 31.43 -12.44
N ARG A 91 -4.44 32.44 -11.59
CA ARG A 91 -5.42 33.50 -11.24
C ARG A 91 -5.82 34.34 -12.44
N ARG A 92 -4.87 34.77 -13.29
CA ARG A 92 -5.16 35.50 -14.53
C ARG A 92 -6.01 34.72 -15.51
N CYS A 93 -5.87 33.41 -15.54
CA CYS A 93 -6.70 32.54 -16.36
C CYS A 93 -8.04 32.19 -15.72
N GLY A 94 -8.38 32.74 -14.54
CA GLY A 94 -9.67 32.53 -13.88
C GLY A 94 -9.76 31.19 -13.13
N ALA A 95 -8.65 30.49 -12.90
CA ALA A 95 -8.62 29.30 -12.06
C ALA A 95 -8.50 29.68 -10.58
N ARG A 96 -9.13 28.89 -9.72
CA ARG A 96 -9.00 29.04 -8.27
C ARG A 96 -7.71 28.36 -7.80
N VAL A 97 -6.88 29.09 -7.09
CA VAL A 97 -5.60 28.58 -6.56
C VAL A 97 -5.79 28.14 -5.12
N VAL A 98 -5.33 26.94 -4.82
CA VAL A 98 -5.30 26.35 -3.48
C VAL A 98 -3.83 26.15 -3.06
N ASP A 99 -3.42 26.84 -2.01
CA ASP A 99 -2.07 26.69 -1.45
C ASP A 99 -1.97 25.42 -0.63
N VAL A 100 -1.02 24.55 -0.97
CA VAL A 100 -0.84 23.22 -0.34
C VAL A 100 0.33 23.28 0.63
N PRO A 101 0.09 23.21 1.95
CA PRO A 101 1.14 23.39 2.96
C PRO A 101 2.08 22.18 3.08
N VAL A 102 1.66 21.02 2.57
CA VAL A 102 2.43 19.77 2.62
C VAL A 102 3.00 19.48 1.25
N ARG A 103 4.32 19.31 1.17
CA ARG A 103 4.96 18.99 -0.11
C ARG A 103 4.66 17.56 -0.55
N GLY A 104 4.33 17.41 -1.84
CA GLY A 104 4.16 16.12 -2.51
C GLY A 104 3.01 16.12 -3.51
N TYR A 105 3.15 15.28 -4.53
CA TYR A 105 2.16 15.13 -5.61
C TYR A 105 0.78 14.73 -5.07
N GLY A 106 0.74 13.69 -4.21
CA GLY A 106 -0.48 13.24 -3.57
C GLY A 106 -1.08 14.30 -2.65
N ALA A 107 -0.24 15.08 -1.93
CA ALA A 107 -0.73 16.18 -1.11
C ALA A 107 -1.44 17.24 -1.96
N ALA A 108 -0.87 17.66 -3.10
CA ALA A 108 -1.50 18.61 -3.99
C ALA A 108 -2.87 18.10 -4.46
N LEU A 109 -2.96 16.86 -4.87
CA LEU A 109 -4.21 16.26 -5.32
C LEU A 109 -5.26 16.10 -4.20
N ILE A 110 -4.83 15.71 -3.00
CA ILE A 110 -5.74 15.60 -1.84
C ILE A 110 -6.30 16.96 -1.48
N TYR A 111 -5.45 17.98 -1.31
CA TYR A 111 -5.90 19.31 -0.92
C TYR A 111 -6.78 19.95 -2.00
N GLY A 112 -6.41 19.83 -3.28
CA GLY A 112 -7.25 20.31 -4.38
C GLY A 112 -8.61 19.62 -4.43
N SER A 113 -8.66 18.31 -4.20
CA SER A 113 -9.91 17.55 -4.17
C SER A 113 -10.78 17.85 -2.95
N LEU A 114 -10.18 18.15 -1.79
CA LEU A 114 -10.91 18.58 -0.59
C LEU A 114 -11.53 19.97 -0.74
N GLU A 115 -10.88 20.86 -1.47
CA GLU A 115 -11.38 22.20 -1.79
C GLU A 115 -12.29 22.21 -3.02
N ALA A 116 -12.41 21.10 -3.76
CA ALA A 116 -13.28 21.00 -4.92
C ALA A 116 -14.75 21.13 -4.52
N SER A 117 -15.50 21.98 -5.26
CA SER A 117 -16.93 22.18 -5.01
C SER A 117 -17.81 21.28 -5.88
N GLY A 118 -17.24 20.66 -6.92
CA GLY A 118 -17.97 19.84 -7.89
C GLY A 118 -18.48 18.52 -7.34
N LYS A 119 -19.60 18.06 -7.87
CA LYS A 119 -20.11 16.69 -7.65
C LYS A 119 -19.11 15.65 -8.13
N TYR A 120 -18.48 15.93 -9.27
CA TYR A 120 -17.42 15.11 -9.87
C TYR A 120 -16.11 15.88 -9.86
N ILE A 121 -15.02 15.15 -9.76
CA ILE A 121 -13.68 15.70 -9.78
C ILE A 121 -12.89 14.97 -10.86
N ILE A 122 -12.26 15.70 -11.77
CA ILE A 122 -11.29 15.16 -12.71
C ILE A 122 -9.93 15.76 -12.36
N MET A 123 -8.94 14.91 -12.10
CA MET A 123 -7.56 15.32 -11.87
C MET A 123 -6.69 14.99 -13.08
N GLY A 124 -5.71 15.85 -13.36
CA GLY A 124 -4.69 15.59 -14.40
C GLY A 124 -3.49 16.49 -14.22
N ASP A 125 -2.33 16.06 -14.72
CA ASP A 125 -1.06 16.77 -14.58
C ASP A 125 -1.08 18.08 -15.40
N SER A 126 -0.48 19.14 -14.86
CA SER A 126 -0.45 20.49 -15.47
C SER A 126 0.71 20.71 -16.44
N ASP A 127 1.33 19.61 -16.93
CA ASP A 127 2.48 19.63 -17.83
C ASP A 127 2.14 19.48 -19.34
N ASP A 128 0.87 19.55 -19.65
CA ASP A 128 0.30 19.39 -20.98
C ASP A 128 0.51 17.99 -21.61
N SER A 129 0.86 16.99 -20.79
CA SER A 129 0.96 15.60 -21.25
C SER A 129 -0.41 14.94 -21.49
N TYR A 130 -1.47 15.44 -20.85
CA TYR A 130 -2.86 15.03 -21.06
C TYR A 130 -3.67 16.14 -21.72
N ASP A 131 -4.62 15.74 -22.57
CA ASP A 131 -5.49 16.69 -23.26
C ASP A 131 -6.76 17.00 -22.44
N PHE A 132 -6.77 18.15 -21.76
CA PHE A 132 -7.93 18.60 -21.01
C PHE A 132 -9.12 19.04 -21.89
N SER A 133 -8.99 19.04 -23.21
CA SER A 133 -10.13 19.27 -24.11
C SER A 133 -10.97 18.02 -24.39
N ASP A 134 -10.46 16.83 -24.04
CA ASP A 134 -11.11 15.53 -24.27
C ASP A 134 -11.45 14.81 -22.95
N LEU A 135 -12.29 15.46 -22.11
CA LEU A 135 -12.72 14.92 -20.83
C LEU A 135 -14.15 14.34 -20.85
N LEU A 136 -14.87 14.45 -21.98
CA LEU A 136 -16.26 14.02 -22.07
C LEU A 136 -16.45 12.54 -21.70
N PRO A 137 -15.59 11.58 -22.13
CA PRO A 137 -15.73 10.19 -21.76
C PRO A 137 -15.66 9.94 -20.25
N PHE A 138 -14.88 10.76 -19.52
CA PHE A 138 -14.83 10.69 -18.05
C PHE A 138 -16.13 11.17 -17.42
N VAL A 139 -16.65 12.31 -17.88
CA VAL A 139 -17.91 12.89 -17.37
C VAL A 139 -19.08 11.95 -17.61
N GLU A 140 -19.18 11.37 -18.81
CA GLU A 140 -20.23 10.40 -19.15
C GLU A 140 -20.20 9.19 -18.23
N LYS A 141 -19.02 8.59 -17.99
CA LYS A 141 -18.89 7.45 -17.07
C LYS A 141 -19.23 7.81 -15.63
N LEU A 142 -18.90 9.02 -15.17
CA LEU A 142 -19.30 9.51 -13.85
C LEU A 142 -20.81 9.73 -13.76
N ARG A 143 -21.45 10.27 -14.81
CA ARG A 143 -22.91 10.41 -14.92
C ARG A 143 -23.63 9.06 -14.94
N GLU A 144 -23.01 8.01 -15.54
CA GLU A 144 -23.48 6.61 -15.50
C GLU A 144 -23.36 5.97 -14.09
N GLY A 145 -22.86 6.74 -13.10
CA GLY A 145 -22.73 6.30 -11.71
C GLY A 145 -21.47 5.49 -11.44
N CYS A 146 -20.39 5.67 -12.22
CA CYS A 146 -19.08 5.17 -11.84
C CYS A 146 -18.51 6.06 -10.73
N ASP A 147 -17.89 5.40 -9.72
CA ASP A 147 -17.25 6.06 -8.59
C ASP A 147 -15.85 6.56 -8.92
N LEU A 148 -15.13 5.80 -9.77
CA LEU A 148 -13.78 6.10 -10.25
C LEU A 148 -13.67 5.76 -11.74
N VAL A 149 -13.18 6.71 -12.52
CA VAL A 149 -12.89 6.53 -13.96
C VAL A 149 -11.41 6.76 -14.18
N MET A 150 -10.72 5.75 -14.69
CA MET A 150 -9.29 5.78 -14.95
C MET A 150 -9.03 6.05 -16.42
N GLY A 151 -8.11 6.96 -16.73
CA GLY A 151 -7.54 7.00 -18.06
C GLY A 151 -6.68 5.76 -18.32
N ASN A 152 -6.70 5.27 -19.57
CA ASN A 152 -5.83 4.16 -19.97
C ASN A 152 -5.03 4.57 -21.22
N ARG A 153 -3.73 4.85 -20.99
CA ARG A 153 -2.80 5.28 -22.05
C ARG A 153 -2.42 4.16 -23.00
N LEU A 154 -2.52 2.91 -22.53
CA LEU A 154 -2.25 1.75 -23.36
C LEU A 154 -3.34 1.51 -24.40
N LEU A 155 -4.59 1.93 -24.10
CA LEU A 155 -5.74 1.88 -25.00
C LEU A 155 -5.82 3.12 -25.90
N GLY A 156 -5.61 4.31 -25.34
CA GLY A 156 -5.76 5.59 -26.05
C GLY A 156 -4.53 6.00 -26.87
N GLY A 157 -3.39 5.40 -26.58
CA GLY A 157 -2.16 5.63 -27.32
C GLY A 157 -1.14 6.51 -26.60
N ILE A 158 0.13 6.18 -26.80
CA ILE A 158 1.28 6.93 -26.26
C ILE A 158 2.05 7.46 -27.45
N LYS A 159 2.09 8.80 -27.61
CA LYS A 159 2.81 9.46 -28.69
C LYS A 159 4.33 9.18 -28.62
N PRO A 160 5.03 9.15 -29.75
CA PRO A 160 6.49 9.00 -29.75
C PRO A 160 7.17 10.01 -28.83
N GLY A 161 8.09 9.55 -27.97
CA GLY A 161 8.81 10.40 -27.01
C GLY A 161 8.07 10.71 -25.70
N ALA A 162 6.76 10.49 -25.60
CA ALA A 162 5.96 10.83 -24.39
C ALA A 162 6.25 9.91 -23.19
N MET A 163 6.78 8.73 -23.41
CA MET A 163 7.13 7.80 -22.33
C MET A 163 8.41 7.04 -22.67
N PRO A 164 9.38 6.95 -21.71
CA PRO A 164 10.55 6.10 -21.90
C PRO A 164 10.15 4.65 -22.19
N TRP A 165 10.86 3.99 -23.12
CA TRP A 165 10.53 2.63 -23.57
C TRP A 165 10.48 1.61 -22.41
N LYS A 166 11.36 1.75 -21.39
CA LYS A 166 11.37 0.91 -20.19
C LYS A 166 10.07 1.04 -19.40
N ASN A 167 9.54 2.24 -19.26
CA ASN A 167 8.28 2.47 -18.57
C ASN A 167 7.09 1.96 -19.38
N ARG A 168 7.12 2.16 -20.71
CA ARG A 168 6.04 1.72 -21.61
C ARG A 168 5.88 0.20 -21.65
N TRP A 169 6.99 -0.54 -21.77
CA TRP A 169 6.95 -1.99 -22.02
C TRP A 169 7.19 -2.85 -20.78
N ILE A 170 7.81 -2.29 -19.72
CA ILE A 170 8.16 -3.04 -18.51
C ILE A 170 7.48 -2.44 -17.29
N GLY A 171 7.78 -1.19 -16.95
CA GLY A 171 7.38 -0.59 -15.66
C GLY A 171 5.88 -0.51 -15.47
N THR A 172 5.16 0.15 -16.38
CA THR A 172 3.70 0.31 -16.30
C THR A 172 2.96 -1.02 -16.41
N PRO A 173 3.26 -1.91 -17.39
CA PRO A 173 2.62 -3.22 -17.45
C PRO A 173 2.89 -4.10 -16.23
N ALA A 174 4.12 -4.12 -15.72
CA ALA A 174 4.48 -4.92 -14.55
C ALA A 174 3.74 -4.45 -13.28
N LEU A 175 3.76 -3.14 -12.99
CA LEU A 175 3.04 -2.59 -11.84
C LEU A 175 1.53 -2.80 -11.95
N SER A 176 0.96 -2.62 -13.14
CA SER A 176 -0.46 -2.88 -13.40
C SER A 176 -0.81 -4.36 -13.23
N ALA A 177 0.05 -5.28 -13.71
CA ALA A 177 -0.14 -6.71 -13.53
C ALA A 177 -0.08 -7.11 -12.05
N ILE A 178 0.89 -6.59 -11.29
CA ILE A 178 1.00 -6.81 -9.84
C ILE A 178 -0.25 -6.30 -9.13
N GLY A 179 -0.71 -5.09 -9.44
CA GLY A 179 -1.93 -4.53 -8.86
C GLY A 179 -3.17 -5.38 -9.14
N ARG A 180 -3.34 -5.86 -10.38
CA ARG A 180 -4.43 -6.77 -10.77
C ARG A 180 -4.37 -8.09 -10.02
N ILE A 181 -3.19 -8.70 -9.89
CA ILE A 181 -3.01 -9.98 -9.18
C ILE A 181 -3.27 -9.80 -7.67
N PHE A 182 -2.74 -8.74 -7.06
CA PHE A 182 -2.83 -8.55 -5.60
C PHE A 182 -4.23 -8.17 -5.14
N PHE A 183 -4.93 -7.35 -5.92
CA PHE A 183 -6.21 -6.76 -5.51
C PHE A 183 -7.40 -7.21 -6.36
N GLN A 184 -7.17 -7.97 -7.45
CA GLN A 184 -8.21 -8.36 -8.42
C GLN A 184 -8.90 -7.13 -9.04
N CYS A 185 -8.10 -6.10 -9.32
CA CYS A 185 -8.56 -4.83 -9.84
C CYS A 185 -8.75 -4.90 -11.37
N PRO A 186 -9.83 -4.34 -11.95
CA PRO A 186 -10.08 -4.36 -13.39
C PRO A 186 -9.24 -3.35 -14.18
N VAL A 187 -8.39 -2.54 -13.51
CA VAL A 187 -7.63 -1.45 -14.14
C VAL A 187 -6.42 -1.97 -14.91
N GLY A 188 -6.29 -1.54 -16.18
CA GLY A 188 -5.17 -1.87 -17.06
C GLY A 188 -3.97 -0.92 -16.95
N ASP A 189 -4.20 0.37 -16.66
CA ASP A 189 -3.15 1.37 -16.48
C ASP A 189 -3.19 2.01 -15.07
N PHE A 190 -2.49 1.40 -14.13
CA PHE A 190 -2.42 1.85 -12.74
C PHE A 190 -1.77 3.23 -12.55
N ASN A 191 -0.95 3.66 -13.49
CA ASN A 191 -0.13 4.85 -13.34
C ASN A 191 -0.61 6.03 -14.19
N CYS A 192 -1.79 5.94 -14.82
CA CYS A 192 -2.35 7.09 -15.55
C CYS A 192 -2.65 8.24 -14.56
N GLY A 193 -2.20 9.46 -14.87
CA GLY A 193 -2.43 10.66 -14.07
C GLY A 193 -3.82 11.24 -14.26
N LEU A 194 -4.42 11.06 -15.46
CA LEU A 194 -5.77 11.57 -15.74
C LEU A 194 -6.83 10.62 -15.17
N ARG A 195 -7.61 11.10 -14.20
CA ARG A 195 -8.63 10.32 -13.48
C ARG A 195 -9.84 11.16 -13.17
N GLY A 196 -11.01 10.55 -13.20
CA GLY A 196 -12.26 11.16 -12.72
C GLY A 196 -12.83 10.35 -11.55
N PHE A 197 -13.41 11.01 -10.57
CA PHE A 197 -14.10 10.36 -9.45
C PHE A 197 -15.21 11.22 -8.87
N SER A 198 -16.17 10.57 -8.22
CA SER A 198 -17.20 11.32 -7.49
C SER A 198 -16.62 11.85 -6.17
N ALA A 199 -17.09 13.02 -5.75
CA ALA A 199 -16.70 13.61 -4.47
C ALA A 199 -17.04 12.67 -3.29
N GLU A 200 -18.13 11.92 -3.39
CA GLU A 200 -18.51 10.90 -2.39
C GLU A 200 -17.52 9.74 -2.35
N ALA A 201 -17.10 9.23 -3.52
CA ALA A 201 -16.07 8.17 -3.59
C ALA A 201 -14.74 8.64 -3.01
N PHE A 202 -14.34 9.88 -3.29
CA PHE A 202 -13.12 10.47 -2.73
C PHE A 202 -13.15 10.49 -1.20
N GLN A 203 -14.26 10.91 -0.61
CA GLN A 203 -14.43 10.90 0.85
C GLN A 203 -14.40 9.48 1.42
N LYS A 204 -15.08 8.52 0.78
CA LYS A 204 -15.06 7.10 1.20
C LYS A 204 -13.65 6.50 1.16
N MET A 205 -12.85 6.86 0.17
CA MET A 205 -11.49 6.36 0.03
C MET A 205 -10.55 6.86 1.12
N LYS A 206 -10.76 8.02 1.72
CA LYS A 206 -9.93 8.62 2.79
C LYS A 206 -8.43 8.51 2.46
N LEU A 207 -8.03 9.06 1.31
CA LEU A 207 -6.66 8.99 0.81
C LEU A 207 -5.70 9.75 1.73
N ARG A 208 -4.50 9.21 1.97
CA ARG A 208 -3.55 9.73 2.96
C ARG A 208 -2.14 9.91 2.44
N THR A 209 -1.76 9.21 1.37
CA THR A 209 -0.40 9.26 0.89
C THR A 209 -0.10 10.56 0.16
N THR A 210 0.96 11.24 0.59
CA THR A 210 1.32 12.57 0.06
C THR A 210 2.25 12.52 -1.15
N GLY A 211 2.84 11.35 -1.45
CA GLY A 211 3.77 11.15 -2.56
C GLY A 211 3.12 10.59 -3.83
N MET A 212 3.96 10.05 -4.72
CA MET A 212 3.51 9.41 -5.99
C MET A 212 2.70 8.14 -5.77
N GLU A 213 2.85 7.48 -4.62
CA GLU A 213 2.07 6.32 -4.20
C GLU A 213 0.56 6.60 -4.07
N PHE A 214 0.15 7.87 -3.99
CA PHE A 214 -1.26 8.30 -4.07
C PHE A 214 -1.99 7.65 -5.26
N ALA A 215 -1.32 7.55 -6.40
CA ALA A 215 -1.88 6.94 -7.59
C ALA A 215 -2.28 5.47 -7.37
N SER A 216 -1.46 4.71 -6.64
CA SER A 216 -1.76 3.31 -6.27
C SER A 216 -2.75 3.23 -5.12
N GLU A 217 -2.68 4.13 -4.12
CA GLU A 217 -3.60 4.16 -2.99
C GLU A 217 -5.05 4.31 -3.46
N MET A 218 -5.31 5.24 -4.37
CA MET A 218 -6.65 5.48 -4.90
C MET A 218 -7.26 4.22 -5.50
N ILE A 219 -6.53 3.53 -6.38
CA ILE A 219 -7.03 2.32 -7.05
C ILE A 219 -7.22 1.17 -6.06
N VAL A 220 -6.23 0.96 -5.17
CA VAL A 220 -6.30 -0.11 -4.17
C VAL A 220 -7.50 0.09 -3.24
N LYS A 221 -7.69 1.31 -2.71
CA LYS A 221 -8.83 1.61 -1.83
C LYS A 221 -10.16 1.54 -2.56
N ALA A 222 -10.26 2.08 -3.78
CA ALA A 222 -11.47 1.96 -4.60
C ALA A 222 -11.85 0.49 -4.82
N THR A 223 -10.87 -0.35 -5.14
CA THR A 223 -11.10 -1.80 -5.35
C THR A 223 -11.53 -2.50 -4.06
N LEU A 224 -10.87 -2.23 -2.94
CA LEU A 224 -11.17 -2.85 -1.65
C LEU A 224 -12.53 -2.42 -1.10
N LEU A 225 -12.94 -1.18 -1.35
CA LEU A 225 -14.26 -0.64 -1.02
C LEU A 225 -15.35 -1.09 -2.01
N LYS A 226 -14.98 -1.83 -3.08
CA LYS A 226 -15.88 -2.30 -4.14
C LYS A 226 -16.60 -1.15 -4.86
N LEU A 227 -15.92 -0.03 -5.03
CA LEU A 227 -16.42 1.09 -5.82
C LEU A 227 -16.53 0.68 -7.30
N LYS A 228 -17.46 1.29 -8.03
CA LYS A 228 -17.65 1.05 -9.46
C LYS A 228 -16.54 1.76 -10.24
N ILE A 229 -15.60 0.98 -10.79
CA ILE A 229 -14.43 1.49 -11.51
C ILE A 229 -14.64 1.26 -13.02
N ALA A 230 -14.37 2.29 -13.82
CA ALA A 230 -14.33 2.21 -15.27
C ALA A 230 -12.98 2.70 -15.82
N GLU A 231 -12.66 2.33 -17.06
CA GLU A 231 -11.53 2.90 -17.80
C GLU A 231 -12.01 3.55 -19.09
N VAL A 232 -11.32 4.62 -19.48
CA VAL A 232 -11.52 5.30 -20.75
C VAL A 232 -10.17 5.41 -21.48
N PRO A 233 -10.13 5.23 -22.81
CA PRO A 233 -8.93 5.46 -23.60
C PRO A 233 -8.45 6.89 -23.43
N THR A 234 -7.15 7.10 -23.18
CA THR A 234 -6.56 8.42 -22.96
C THR A 234 -5.22 8.51 -23.67
N THR A 235 -5.03 9.55 -24.46
CA THR A 235 -3.76 9.78 -25.16
C THR A 235 -2.75 10.43 -24.26
N LEU A 236 -1.50 9.95 -24.27
CA LEU A 236 -0.37 10.61 -23.62
C LEU A 236 0.48 11.31 -24.68
N SER A 237 0.64 12.61 -24.53
CA SER A 237 1.52 13.47 -25.34
C SER A 237 2.86 13.72 -24.67
N VAL A 238 3.83 14.22 -25.41
CA VAL A 238 5.08 14.73 -24.82
C VAL A 238 4.72 15.94 -23.95
N ASP A 239 5.29 16.02 -22.76
CA ASP A 239 5.13 17.17 -21.90
C ASP A 239 5.68 18.45 -22.55
N GLY A 240 5.05 19.57 -22.27
CA GLY A 240 5.42 20.88 -22.84
C GLY A 240 6.53 21.59 -22.05
N ARG A 241 7.20 20.93 -21.12
CA ARG A 241 8.23 21.52 -20.25
C ARG A 241 9.60 21.52 -20.89
N SER A 242 10.36 22.57 -20.66
CA SER A 242 11.78 22.61 -21.01
C SER A 242 12.68 21.90 -20.00
N ARG A 243 12.20 21.70 -18.76
CA ARG A 243 12.92 21.05 -17.66
C ARG A 243 12.65 19.54 -17.57
N ALA A 244 13.56 18.82 -16.91
CA ALA A 244 13.40 17.40 -16.66
C ALA A 244 12.16 17.10 -15.79
N PRO A 245 11.44 16.00 -16.03
CA PRO A 245 10.30 15.57 -15.22
C PRO A 245 10.66 15.35 -13.75
N HIS A 246 9.77 15.66 -12.83
CA HIS A 246 9.94 15.39 -11.40
C HIS A 246 9.97 13.89 -11.07
N LEU A 247 9.41 13.06 -11.93
CA LEU A 247 9.30 11.61 -11.76
C LEU A 247 10.67 10.94 -11.89
N ARG A 248 11.03 10.16 -10.85
CA ARG A 248 12.25 9.34 -10.82
C ARG A 248 11.85 7.86 -10.94
N PRO A 249 11.97 7.21 -12.12
CA PRO A 249 11.33 5.93 -12.43
C PRO A 249 11.60 4.82 -11.41
N TRP A 250 12.86 4.64 -10.97
CA TRP A 250 13.20 3.59 -10.01
C TRP A 250 12.70 3.88 -8.60
N ARG A 251 12.88 5.11 -8.12
CA ARG A 251 12.45 5.50 -6.77
C ARG A 251 10.93 5.48 -6.65
N ASP A 252 10.25 6.02 -7.65
CA ASP A 252 8.80 6.12 -7.60
C ASP A 252 8.15 4.76 -7.94
N GLY A 253 8.72 3.98 -8.85
CA GLY A 253 8.33 2.58 -9.09
C GLY A 253 8.45 1.71 -7.82
N TRP A 254 9.55 1.87 -7.07
CA TRP A 254 9.71 1.20 -5.76
C TRP A 254 8.65 1.65 -4.74
N ARG A 255 8.32 2.94 -4.69
CA ARG A 255 7.26 3.45 -3.80
C ARG A 255 5.90 2.81 -4.11
N HIS A 256 5.54 2.73 -5.39
CA HIS A 256 4.31 2.05 -5.82
C HIS A 256 4.31 0.57 -5.41
N LEU A 257 5.38 -0.15 -5.74
CA LEU A 257 5.49 -1.57 -5.39
C LEU A 257 5.46 -1.78 -3.88
N ARG A 258 6.23 -1.01 -3.12
CA ARG A 258 6.25 -1.06 -1.66
C ARG A 258 4.86 -0.83 -1.07
N PHE A 259 4.14 0.19 -1.56
CA PHE A 259 2.79 0.48 -1.12
C PHE A 259 1.85 -0.72 -1.39
N MET A 260 1.87 -1.27 -2.60
CA MET A 260 1.05 -2.43 -2.94
C MET A 260 1.37 -3.66 -2.08
N LEU A 261 2.64 -3.91 -1.78
CA LEU A 261 3.05 -5.01 -0.89
C LEU A 261 2.54 -4.80 0.53
N LEU A 262 2.68 -3.59 1.09
CA LEU A 262 2.20 -3.24 2.43
C LEU A 262 0.66 -3.35 2.54
N CYS A 263 -0.06 -2.97 1.49
CA CYS A 263 -1.52 -3.12 1.42
C CYS A 263 -1.99 -4.56 1.13
N SER A 264 -1.07 -5.47 0.81
CA SER A 264 -1.38 -6.87 0.52
C SER A 264 -0.60 -7.87 1.40
N PRO A 265 -0.91 -7.97 2.71
CA PRO A 265 -0.25 -8.91 3.61
C PRO A 265 -0.32 -10.37 3.16
N ARG A 266 -1.30 -10.70 2.27
CA ARG A 266 -1.44 -12.04 1.71
C ARG A 266 -0.25 -12.41 0.83
N TRP A 267 0.17 -11.51 -0.07
CA TRP A 267 1.26 -11.75 -1.01
C TRP A 267 2.63 -11.58 -0.35
N LEU A 268 2.76 -10.63 0.59
CA LEU A 268 4.03 -10.36 1.25
C LEU A 268 4.39 -11.42 2.30
N PHE A 269 3.40 -11.87 3.08
CA PHE A 269 3.65 -12.73 4.25
C PHE A 269 2.89 -14.05 4.22
N LEU A 270 1.58 -14.05 3.89
CA LEU A 270 0.74 -15.24 4.05
C LEU A 270 1.17 -16.38 3.11
N TYR A 271 1.28 -16.12 1.81
CA TYR A 271 1.61 -17.17 0.83
C TYR A 271 3.05 -17.67 0.97
N PRO A 272 4.09 -16.81 1.10
CA PRO A 272 5.45 -17.29 1.37
C PRO A 272 5.55 -18.05 2.70
N GLY A 273 4.89 -17.54 3.75
CA GLY A 273 4.85 -18.19 5.05
C GLY A 273 4.22 -19.59 4.99
N LEU A 274 3.06 -19.69 4.32
CA LEU A 274 2.37 -20.97 4.15
C LEU A 274 3.22 -21.97 3.36
N LEU A 275 3.89 -21.52 2.28
CA LEU A 275 4.80 -22.35 1.51
C LEU A 275 5.95 -22.91 2.36
N LEU A 276 6.58 -22.04 3.16
CA LEU A 276 7.69 -22.44 4.05
C LEU A 276 7.22 -23.42 5.13
N VAL A 277 6.07 -23.18 5.77
CA VAL A 277 5.50 -24.08 6.77
C VAL A 277 5.19 -25.44 6.15
N MET A 278 4.49 -25.46 5.03
CA MET A 278 4.10 -26.71 4.36
C MET A 278 5.34 -27.50 3.89
N ALA A 279 6.28 -26.84 3.22
CA ALA A 279 7.52 -27.49 2.78
C ALA A 279 8.32 -28.00 3.96
N GLY A 280 8.47 -27.20 5.04
CA GLY A 280 9.19 -27.59 6.24
C GLY A 280 8.53 -28.75 6.99
N LEU A 281 7.19 -28.72 7.14
CA LEU A 281 6.46 -29.83 7.80
C LEU A 281 6.51 -31.12 6.97
N LEU A 282 6.31 -31.07 5.66
CA LEU A 282 6.36 -32.25 4.80
C LEU A 282 7.76 -32.88 4.79
N THR A 283 8.79 -32.05 4.61
CA THR A 283 10.18 -32.51 4.63
C THR A 283 10.57 -33.05 6.02
N GLY A 284 10.23 -32.30 7.08
CA GLY A 284 10.49 -32.69 8.46
C GLY A 284 9.82 -34.02 8.81
N ALA A 285 8.52 -34.15 8.54
CA ALA A 285 7.78 -35.40 8.80
C ALA A 285 8.36 -36.61 8.05
N SER A 286 8.84 -36.41 6.81
CA SER A 286 9.47 -37.49 6.04
C SER A 286 10.82 -37.93 6.60
N LEU A 287 11.53 -37.06 7.32
CA LEU A 287 12.88 -37.32 7.86
C LEU A 287 12.88 -37.74 9.34
N LEU A 288 11.79 -37.59 10.06
CA LEU A 288 11.67 -38.00 11.46
C LEU A 288 11.96 -39.52 11.66
N PRO A 289 11.42 -40.44 10.79
CA PRO A 289 11.69 -41.87 10.95
C PRO A 289 13.13 -42.27 10.60
N GLY A 290 13.82 -41.55 9.74
CA GLY A 290 15.15 -41.90 9.27
C GLY A 290 15.61 -41.06 8.07
N PRO A 291 16.87 -41.27 7.62
CA PRO A 291 17.36 -40.57 6.44
C PRO A 291 16.61 -41.03 5.18
N ARG A 292 16.48 -40.13 4.19
CA ARG A 292 15.86 -40.40 2.89
C ARG A 292 16.86 -40.18 1.77
N THR A 293 17.06 -41.19 0.93
CA THR A 293 17.93 -41.08 -0.24
C THR A 293 17.09 -40.85 -1.49
N ILE A 294 17.37 -39.75 -2.20
CA ILE A 294 16.73 -39.39 -3.47
C ILE A 294 17.84 -39.35 -4.52
N GLY A 295 17.89 -40.35 -5.37
CA GLY A 295 18.99 -40.54 -6.34
C GLY A 295 20.33 -40.70 -5.63
N ARG A 296 21.24 -39.72 -5.79
CA ARG A 296 22.58 -39.73 -5.19
C ARG A 296 22.68 -38.88 -3.91
N VAL A 297 21.58 -38.23 -3.51
CA VAL A 297 21.57 -37.30 -2.36
C VAL A 297 20.86 -37.96 -1.18
N THR A 298 21.51 -38.04 -0.04
CA THR A 298 20.91 -38.53 1.21
C THR A 298 20.55 -37.30 2.08
N LEU A 299 19.27 -37.12 2.30
CA LEU A 299 18.72 -36.11 3.21
C LEU A 299 18.66 -36.70 4.63
N ASP A 300 19.20 -35.98 5.60
CA ASP A 300 19.28 -36.44 6.99
C ASP A 300 19.07 -35.25 7.96
N ILE A 301 19.67 -35.32 9.14
CA ILE A 301 19.50 -34.36 10.26
C ILE A 301 19.74 -32.91 9.87
N HIS A 302 20.68 -32.62 8.96
CA HIS A 302 20.89 -31.26 8.47
C HIS A 302 19.65 -30.72 7.75
N THR A 303 19.06 -31.55 6.89
CA THR A 303 17.83 -31.20 6.20
C THR A 303 16.64 -31.07 7.17
N LEU A 304 16.57 -31.95 8.18
CA LEU A 304 15.57 -31.85 9.24
C LEU A 304 15.69 -30.54 10.03
N PHE A 305 16.91 -30.10 10.33
CA PHE A 305 17.17 -28.83 11.00
C PHE A 305 16.71 -27.64 10.18
N PHE A 306 17.09 -27.60 8.88
CA PHE A 306 16.61 -26.50 8.00
C PHE A 306 15.11 -26.56 7.75
N SER A 307 14.50 -27.75 7.76
CA SER A 307 13.03 -27.89 7.71
C SER A 307 12.37 -27.26 8.92
N ALA A 308 12.91 -27.45 10.12
CA ALA A 308 12.42 -26.83 11.36
C ALA A 308 12.58 -25.29 11.31
N ILE A 309 13.70 -24.78 10.80
CA ILE A 309 13.90 -23.35 10.57
C ILE A 309 12.85 -22.83 9.57
N GLY A 310 12.60 -23.56 8.48
CA GLY A 310 11.57 -23.22 7.50
C GLY A 310 10.19 -23.10 8.12
N VAL A 311 9.81 -24.03 9.01
CA VAL A 311 8.55 -23.95 9.77
C VAL A 311 8.54 -22.72 10.68
N LEU A 312 9.61 -22.46 11.41
CA LEU A 312 9.70 -21.35 12.35
C LEU A 312 9.57 -19.99 11.64
N VAL A 313 10.34 -19.79 10.56
CA VAL A 313 10.32 -18.57 9.75
C VAL A 313 8.97 -18.42 9.04
N GLY A 314 8.45 -19.52 8.48
CA GLY A 314 7.14 -19.51 7.83
C GLY A 314 6.01 -19.17 8.80
N PHE A 315 6.02 -19.73 10.01
CA PHE A 315 5.05 -19.39 11.05
C PHE A 315 5.14 -17.92 11.48
N GLN A 316 6.37 -17.41 11.65
CA GLN A 316 6.59 -15.98 11.91
C GLN A 316 5.99 -15.10 10.80
N ALA A 317 6.15 -15.48 9.53
CA ALA A 317 5.55 -14.78 8.41
C ALA A 317 4.02 -14.81 8.47
N LEU A 318 3.41 -15.95 8.83
CA LEU A 318 1.96 -16.06 9.04
C LEU A 318 1.47 -15.10 10.13
N LEU A 319 2.19 -15.00 11.24
CA LEU A 319 1.90 -14.05 12.31
C LEU A 319 1.98 -12.60 11.81
N PHE A 320 3.01 -12.26 11.04
CA PHE A 320 3.13 -10.93 10.44
C PHE A 320 1.99 -10.63 9.45
N ALA A 321 1.50 -11.62 8.71
CA ALA A 321 0.32 -11.42 7.87
C ALA A 321 -0.91 -11.00 8.69
N VAL A 322 -1.14 -11.64 9.85
CA VAL A 322 -2.24 -11.31 10.76
C VAL A 322 -2.01 -9.94 11.41
N PHE A 323 -0.80 -9.66 11.93
CA PHE A 323 -0.47 -8.39 12.58
C PHE A 323 -0.62 -7.21 11.63
N SER A 324 0.00 -7.30 10.44
CA SER A 324 -0.06 -6.23 9.44
C SER A 324 -1.49 -5.97 8.97
N LYS A 325 -2.28 -7.03 8.77
CA LYS A 325 -3.68 -6.87 8.37
C LYS A 325 -4.52 -6.26 9.49
N THR A 326 -4.32 -6.69 10.73
CA THR A 326 -5.00 -6.11 11.90
C THR A 326 -4.66 -4.65 12.04
N PHE A 327 -3.36 -4.30 12.03
CA PHE A 327 -2.89 -2.91 12.09
C PHE A 327 -3.49 -2.06 10.98
N ALA A 328 -3.42 -2.52 9.73
CA ALA A 328 -3.93 -1.78 8.58
C ALA A 328 -5.46 -1.54 8.66
N MET A 329 -6.21 -2.47 9.26
CA MET A 329 -7.65 -2.28 9.51
C MET A 329 -7.90 -1.30 10.67
N THR A 330 -7.16 -1.40 11.77
CA THR A 330 -7.31 -0.50 12.91
C THR A 330 -6.88 0.93 12.59
N ASP A 331 -5.86 1.09 11.75
CA ASP A 331 -5.40 2.42 11.28
C ASP A 331 -6.26 2.98 10.12
N GLY A 332 -7.24 2.22 9.60
CA GLY A 332 -8.10 2.66 8.50
C GLY A 332 -7.39 2.71 7.13
N LEU A 333 -6.25 2.03 6.99
CA LEU A 333 -5.60 1.81 5.70
C LEU A 333 -6.32 0.77 4.85
N LEU A 334 -6.93 -0.22 5.49
CA LEU A 334 -7.75 -1.26 4.86
C LEU A 334 -9.17 -1.24 5.43
N PRO A 335 -10.18 -1.55 4.61
CA PRO A 335 -11.56 -1.67 5.09
C PRO A 335 -11.71 -2.88 6.05
N PRO A 336 -12.72 -2.86 6.93
CA PRO A 336 -13.03 -3.97 7.83
C PRO A 336 -13.27 -5.27 7.06
N ASP A 337 -12.67 -6.38 7.50
CA ASP A 337 -12.84 -7.70 6.88
C ASP A 337 -13.63 -8.64 7.80
N PRO A 338 -14.83 -9.10 7.38
CA PRO A 338 -15.65 -10.04 8.16
C PRO A 338 -14.92 -11.36 8.51
N LYS A 339 -13.97 -11.80 7.66
CA LYS A 339 -13.17 -13.01 7.92
C LYS A 339 -12.24 -12.82 9.12
N MET A 340 -11.65 -11.64 9.26
CA MET A 340 -10.82 -11.30 10.42
C MET A 340 -11.64 -11.24 11.71
N ARG A 341 -12.89 -10.73 11.65
CA ARG A 341 -13.78 -10.74 12.80
C ARG A 341 -14.09 -12.17 13.26
N LYS A 342 -14.38 -13.10 12.33
CA LYS A 342 -14.56 -14.52 12.64
C LYS A 342 -13.30 -15.15 13.22
N PHE A 343 -12.13 -14.86 12.63
CA PHE A 343 -10.84 -15.33 13.14
C PHE A 343 -10.64 -14.94 14.61
N PHE A 344 -10.82 -13.67 14.96
CA PHE A 344 -10.65 -13.18 16.33
C PHE A 344 -11.69 -13.68 17.33
N ARG A 345 -12.87 -14.09 16.87
CA ARG A 345 -13.86 -14.76 17.72
C ARG A 345 -13.42 -16.18 18.11
N LEU A 346 -12.78 -16.89 17.17
CA LEU A 346 -12.30 -18.25 17.39
C LEU A 346 -10.95 -18.27 18.14
N PHE A 347 -10.08 -17.32 17.83
CA PHE A 347 -8.72 -17.22 18.38
C PHE A 347 -8.64 -16.00 19.32
N ASN A 348 -9.30 -16.10 20.47
CA ASN A 348 -9.16 -15.14 21.58
C ASN A 348 -7.84 -15.33 22.32
N LEU A 349 -7.52 -14.46 23.28
CA LEU A 349 -6.26 -14.52 24.02
C LEU A 349 -6.11 -15.85 24.77
N GLU A 350 -7.18 -16.36 25.33
CA GLU A 350 -7.16 -17.61 26.13
C GLU A 350 -6.79 -18.83 25.25
N VAL A 351 -7.31 -18.87 24.01
CA VAL A 351 -6.94 -19.93 23.05
C VAL A 351 -5.45 -19.83 22.66
N TRP A 352 -4.95 -18.59 22.40
CA TRP A 352 -3.53 -18.40 22.11
C TRP A 352 -2.65 -18.85 23.28
N LEU A 353 -3.00 -18.48 24.52
CA LEU A 353 -2.27 -18.90 25.72
C LEU A 353 -2.35 -20.42 25.92
N GLY A 354 -3.51 -21.01 25.76
CA GLY A 354 -3.69 -22.46 25.91
C GLY A 354 -2.85 -23.26 24.92
N VAL A 355 -2.95 -22.90 23.61
CA VAL A 355 -2.16 -23.57 22.56
C VAL A 355 -0.66 -23.34 22.76
N GLY A 356 -0.26 -22.11 23.07
CA GLY A 356 1.14 -21.77 23.29
C GLY A 356 1.73 -22.51 24.49
N THR A 357 1.02 -22.58 25.62
CA THR A 357 1.45 -23.32 26.81
C THR A 357 1.57 -24.83 26.53
N LEU A 358 0.63 -25.39 25.76
CA LEU A 358 0.68 -26.80 25.37
C LEU A 358 1.94 -27.10 24.52
N LEU A 359 2.24 -26.23 23.55
CA LEU A 359 3.45 -26.37 22.71
C LEU A 359 4.73 -26.21 23.53
N VAL A 360 4.78 -25.27 24.46
CA VAL A 360 5.92 -25.10 25.38
C VAL A 360 6.10 -26.35 26.24
N ALA A 361 5.03 -26.86 26.83
CA ALA A 361 5.07 -28.06 27.65
C ALA A 361 5.54 -29.30 26.85
N ALA A 362 5.03 -29.46 25.61
CA ALA A 362 5.47 -30.55 24.73
C ALA A 362 6.95 -30.41 24.34
N GLY A 363 7.40 -29.19 24.00
CA GLY A 363 8.81 -28.93 23.68
C GLY A 363 9.74 -29.16 24.88
N PHE A 364 9.36 -28.71 26.07
CA PHE A 364 10.11 -28.94 27.30
C PHE A 364 10.14 -30.41 27.67
N GLY A 365 9.01 -31.11 27.57
CA GLY A 365 8.95 -32.59 27.79
C GLY A 365 9.86 -33.36 26.85
N GLY A 366 9.88 -33.01 25.56
CA GLY A 366 10.78 -33.62 24.59
C GLY A 366 12.28 -33.33 24.86
N ALA A 367 12.57 -32.09 25.28
CA ALA A 367 13.95 -31.74 25.69
C ALA A 367 14.39 -32.53 26.93
N LEU A 368 13.52 -32.61 27.95
CA LEU A 368 13.79 -33.41 29.15
C LEU A 368 13.97 -34.88 28.83
N TYR A 369 13.12 -35.43 27.94
CA TYR A 369 13.29 -36.80 27.45
C TYR A 369 14.65 -37.01 26.79
N SER A 370 15.12 -36.07 25.97
CA SER A 370 16.44 -36.13 25.34
C SER A 370 17.60 -36.15 26.36
N VAL A 371 17.47 -35.33 27.43
CA VAL A 371 18.45 -35.29 28.54
C VAL A 371 18.41 -36.56 29.35
N THR A 372 17.24 -37.09 29.68
CA THR A 372 17.13 -38.37 30.44
C THR A 372 17.63 -39.55 29.60
N PHE A 373 17.41 -39.54 28.29
CA PHE A 373 18.00 -40.53 27.39
C PHE A 373 19.54 -40.49 27.42
N TRP A 374 20.12 -39.26 27.39
CA TRP A 374 21.56 -39.05 27.50
C TRP A 374 22.10 -39.53 28.88
N GLY A 375 21.41 -39.22 29.97
CA GLY A 375 21.78 -39.67 31.31
C GLY A 375 21.79 -41.20 31.45
N ARG A 376 20.85 -41.92 30.81
CA ARG A 376 20.82 -43.38 30.79
C ARG A 376 22.05 -44.02 30.09
N GLN A 377 22.72 -43.23 29.22
CA GLN A 377 23.96 -43.64 28.56
C GLN A 377 25.21 -43.10 29.29
N GLY A 378 25.07 -42.77 30.59
CA GLY A 378 26.17 -42.30 31.42
C GLY A 378 26.75 -40.94 30.98
N PHE A 379 25.97 -40.11 30.29
CA PHE A 379 26.37 -38.80 29.73
C PHE A 379 27.55 -38.90 28.75
N GLY A 380 27.78 -40.07 28.14
CA GLY A 380 28.81 -40.31 27.14
C GLY A 380 28.47 -39.74 25.74
N ALA A 381 29.31 -40.11 24.76
CA ALA A 381 29.08 -39.71 23.37
C ALA A 381 27.80 -40.32 22.81
N LEU A 382 26.96 -39.50 22.18
CA LEU A 382 25.71 -39.92 21.57
C LEU A 382 25.85 -40.02 20.04
N VAL A 383 25.02 -40.86 19.42
CA VAL A 383 24.85 -40.87 17.96
C VAL A 383 24.00 -39.66 17.55
N PRO A 384 24.59 -38.66 16.88
CA PRO A 384 23.91 -37.41 16.63
C PRO A 384 22.59 -37.56 15.86
N SER A 385 22.54 -38.50 14.91
CA SER A 385 21.35 -38.75 14.09
C SER A 385 20.11 -39.16 14.88
N HIS A 386 20.27 -39.87 16.01
CA HIS A 386 19.17 -40.29 16.86
C HIS A 386 18.68 -39.15 17.77
N VAL A 387 19.61 -38.49 18.47
CA VAL A 387 19.26 -37.46 19.47
C VAL A 387 18.72 -36.21 18.81
N MET A 388 19.30 -35.81 17.69
CA MET A 388 18.83 -34.61 16.97
C MET A 388 17.42 -34.76 16.40
N ARG A 389 16.97 -35.99 16.05
CA ARG A 389 15.59 -36.23 15.64
C ARG A 389 14.55 -36.02 16.77
N MET A 390 14.98 -36.02 18.02
CA MET A 390 14.16 -35.66 19.18
C MET A 390 14.35 -34.19 19.57
N ALA A 391 15.58 -33.73 19.59
CA ALA A 391 15.93 -32.38 20.02
C ALA A 391 15.40 -31.32 19.07
N ILE A 392 15.47 -31.51 17.73
CA ILE A 392 15.01 -30.52 16.75
C ILE A 392 13.50 -30.26 16.85
N PRO A 393 12.62 -31.27 16.83
CA PRO A 393 11.17 -31.02 17.00
C PRO A 393 10.83 -30.44 18.38
N SER A 394 11.55 -30.83 19.43
CA SER A 394 11.36 -30.32 20.78
C SER A 394 11.68 -28.80 20.84
N GLY A 395 12.83 -28.40 20.28
CA GLY A 395 13.23 -27.01 20.20
C GLY A 395 12.29 -26.20 19.32
N LEU A 396 11.83 -26.76 18.18
CA LEU A 396 10.83 -26.13 17.32
C LEU A 396 9.51 -25.92 18.07
N SER A 397 9.00 -26.93 18.77
CA SER A 397 7.76 -26.83 19.55
C SER A 397 7.85 -25.76 20.64
N LEU A 398 8.98 -25.68 21.35
CA LEU A 398 9.26 -24.70 22.38
C LEU A 398 9.25 -23.28 21.79
N ALA A 399 9.98 -23.07 20.68
CA ALA A 399 10.04 -21.77 20.00
C ALA A 399 8.68 -21.34 19.46
N LEU A 400 7.93 -22.24 18.81
CA LEU A 400 6.58 -21.97 18.32
C LEU A 400 5.62 -21.64 19.47
N GLY A 401 5.70 -22.37 20.58
CA GLY A 401 4.88 -22.12 21.76
C GLY A 401 5.10 -20.73 22.34
N CYS A 402 6.35 -20.31 22.50
CA CYS A 402 6.69 -18.95 22.93
C CYS A 402 6.16 -17.89 21.93
N GLN A 403 6.34 -18.12 20.62
CA GLN A 403 5.83 -17.20 19.61
C GLN A 403 4.31 -17.08 19.67
N VAL A 404 3.59 -18.17 19.88
CA VAL A 404 2.13 -18.19 20.00
C VAL A 404 1.68 -17.37 21.21
N VAL A 405 2.29 -17.58 22.40
CA VAL A 405 1.96 -16.80 23.61
C VAL A 405 2.18 -15.30 23.39
N LEU A 406 3.38 -14.93 22.95
CA LEU A 406 3.73 -13.51 22.71
C LEU A 406 2.85 -12.87 21.67
N SER A 407 2.50 -13.60 20.62
CA SER A 407 1.62 -13.11 19.55
C SER A 407 0.19 -12.91 20.02
N GLY A 408 -0.32 -13.75 20.92
CA GLY A 408 -1.63 -13.57 21.53
C GLY A 408 -1.76 -12.26 22.28
N PHE A 409 -0.75 -11.92 23.12
CA PHE A 409 -0.70 -10.62 23.80
C PHE A 409 -0.59 -9.45 22.82
N PHE A 410 0.29 -9.56 21.82
CA PHE A 410 0.48 -8.49 20.84
C PHE A 410 -0.79 -8.22 20.01
N LEU A 411 -1.50 -9.28 19.58
CA LEU A 411 -2.80 -9.13 18.90
C LEU A 411 -3.86 -8.48 19.78
N SER A 412 -3.87 -8.81 21.07
CA SER A 412 -4.77 -8.18 22.02
C SER A 412 -4.47 -6.68 22.19
N LEU A 413 -3.20 -6.29 22.26
CA LEU A 413 -2.78 -4.89 22.30
C LEU A 413 -3.20 -4.12 21.05
N LEU A 414 -2.99 -4.69 19.85
CA LEU A 414 -3.40 -4.06 18.59
C LEU A 414 -4.92 -3.79 18.51
N ARG A 415 -5.71 -4.55 19.26
CA ARG A 415 -7.18 -4.41 19.28
C ARG A 415 -7.68 -3.43 20.34
N MET A 416 -6.96 -3.24 21.45
CA MET A 416 -7.39 -2.38 22.57
C MET A 416 -7.52 -0.90 22.21
N GLY A 417 -6.80 -0.45 21.17
CA GLY A 417 -6.75 0.96 20.81
C GLY A 417 -8.04 1.57 20.21
N ARG A 418 -9.09 0.78 19.86
CA ARG A 418 -10.31 1.27 19.22
C ARG A 418 -11.55 0.40 19.48
N THR A 419 -11.81 0.00 20.72
CA THR A 419 -13.04 -0.72 21.08
C THR A 419 -14.32 0.11 21.00
N SER A 420 -14.25 1.42 20.78
CA SER A 420 -15.44 2.29 20.74
C SER A 420 -16.11 2.46 19.37
N GLU A 421 -15.55 1.94 18.28
CA GLU A 421 -16.12 2.09 16.92
C GLU A 421 -16.71 0.80 16.32
N TYR A 422 -16.70 -0.33 17.08
CA TYR A 422 -17.08 -1.64 16.54
C TYR A 422 -18.12 -2.41 17.40
N GLU A 423 -18.71 -1.78 18.41
CA GLU A 423 -19.96 -2.23 19.04
C GLU A 423 -21.17 -1.61 18.34
#